data_5bcfe33758c57293fe96d164731c5b8b
#
_entry.id   5bcfe33758c57293fe96d164731c5b8b
#
_cell.length_a   1.000
_cell.length_b   1.000
_cell.length_c   1.000
_cell.angle_alpha   90.00
_cell.angle_beta   90.00
_cell.angle_gamma   90.00
#
_symmetry.space_group_name_H-M   'P 1'
#
loop_
_entity.id
_entity.type
_entity.pdbx_description
1 polymer ?
#
loop_
_entity_poly.entity_id
_entity_poly.type
_entity_poly.pdbx_seq_one_letter_code
_entity_poly.pdbx_strand_id
1 'polypeptide(L)'
;IIKNAVDDKFIQSIIDVGKNQKLEEASIGGKSSTSNNIRSTKISWIMDKTILLTLKDKMLEINKSKNWNYDVTDMFPFQYSVYHENDHYDWHVDTGSAYLKQKERKISFSLILNDNYKGGELEFKNSDENISLDLNKGDMVTFPSFLEHRVKPVLNGTRISLVGWMLGPC
;
A
#
# COMPACT_ATOMS: atom_id res chain seq x y z
N ILE A 1 -12.78 -4.07 0.25
CA ILE A 1 -12.67 -2.77 0.97
C ILE A 1 -13.22 -2.96 2.37
N ILE A 2 -12.51 -2.44 3.35
CA ILE A 2 -12.93 -2.33 4.74
C ILE A 2 -13.11 -0.85 5.02
N LYS A 3 -14.34 -0.42 5.21
CA LYS A 3 -14.67 0.97 5.54
C LYS A 3 -14.30 1.27 6.99
N ASN A 4 -13.69 2.45 7.23
CA ASN A 4 -13.27 2.89 8.57
C ASN A 4 -12.46 1.79 9.30
N ALA A 5 -11.48 1.22 8.61
CA ALA A 5 -10.68 0.10 9.12
C ALA A 5 -9.92 0.43 10.41
N VAL A 6 -9.59 1.70 10.61
CA VAL A 6 -8.91 2.26 11.79
C VAL A 6 -9.48 3.63 12.13
N ASP A 7 -9.35 4.02 13.39
CA ASP A 7 -9.83 5.32 13.87
C ASP A 7 -8.85 6.47 13.53
N ASP A 8 -9.33 7.70 13.72
CA ASP A 8 -8.55 8.91 13.45
C ASP A 8 -7.30 9.04 14.31
N LYS A 9 -7.34 8.55 15.55
CA LYS A 9 -6.19 8.57 16.46
C LYS A 9 -5.08 7.67 15.94
N PHE A 10 -5.43 6.48 15.45
CA PHE A 10 -4.46 5.56 14.87
C PHE A 10 -3.91 6.10 13.54
N ILE A 11 -4.75 6.71 12.69
CA ILE A 11 -4.30 7.39 11.47
C ILE A 11 -3.29 8.48 11.80
N GLN A 12 -3.58 9.32 12.80
CA GLN A 12 -2.67 10.38 13.20
C GLN A 12 -1.33 9.84 13.70
N SER A 13 -1.32 8.74 14.46
CA SER A 13 -0.07 8.11 14.89
C SER A 13 0.79 7.63 13.70
N ILE A 14 0.17 7.08 12.64
CA ILE A 14 0.88 6.67 11.43
C ILE A 14 1.48 7.90 10.72
N ILE A 15 0.70 8.97 10.58
CA ILE A 15 1.14 10.21 9.93
C ILE A 15 2.32 10.83 10.69
N ASP A 16 2.25 10.88 12.01
CA ASP A 16 3.31 11.45 12.86
C ASP A 16 4.62 10.66 12.72
N VAL A 17 4.55 9.33 12.76
CA VAL A 17 5.73 8.48 12.52
C VAL A 17 6.27 8.67 11.11
N GLY A 18 5.40 8.65 10.10
CA GLY A 18 5.81 8.75 8.69
C GLY A 18 6.46 10.10 8.34
N LYS A 19 5.90 11.20 8.85
CA LYS A 19 6.44 12.56 8.62
C LYS A 19 7.78 12.82 9.31
N ASN A 20 8.02 12.17 10.45
CA ASN A 20 9.27 12.33 11.19
C ASN A 20 10.45 11.58 10.57
N GLN A 21 10.21 10.80 9.52
CA GLN A 21 11.25 10.09 8.79
C GLN A 21 11.62 10.83 7.50
N LYS A 22 12.85 10.64 7.05
CA LYS A 22 13.30 11.17 5.75
C LYS A 22 12.49 10.50 4.63
N LEU A 23 11.79 11.31 3.85
CA LEU A 23 11.13 10.85 2.63
C LEU A 23 12.18 10.67 1.52
N GLU A 24 12.11 9.55 0.83
CA GLU A 24 12.98 9.21 -0.29
C GLU A 24 12.14 8.93 -1.53
N GLU A 25 12.72 9.16 -2.71
CA GLU A 25 12.08 8.75 -3.97
C GLU A 25 11.91 7.23 -3.99
N ALA A 26 10.72 6.77 -4.34
CA ALA A 26 10.45 5.35 -4.40
C ALA A 26 11.20 4.68 -5.56
N SER A 27 11.93 3.60 -5.28
CA SER A 27 12.57 2.77 -6.32
C SER A 27 11.64 1.67 -6.81
N ILE A 28 11.82 1.24 -8.06
CA ILE A 28 11.12 0.10 -8.64
C ILE A 28 12.06 -1.11 -8.63
N GLY A 29 11.62 -2.21 -8.02
CA GLY A 29 12.36 -3.48 -8.07
C GLY A 29 13.78 -3.43 -7.49
N GLY A 30 14.07 -2.48 -6.56
CA GLY A 30 15.37 -2.36 -5.89
C GLY A 30 16.54 -1.92 -6.76
N LYS A 31 16.29 -1.55 -8.00
CA LYS A 31 17.28 -0.87 -8.84
C LYS A 31 17.05 0.63 -8.70
N SER A 32 18.11 1.39 -8.53
CA SER A 32 18.12 2.86 -8.44
C SER A 32 17.77 3.56 -9.78
N SER A 33 17.10 2.86 -10.69
CA SER A 33 16.56 3.45 -11.89
C SER A 33 15.18 4.02 -11.58
N THR A 34 15.16 5.26 -11.17
CA THR A 34 13.97 6.11 -11.13
C THR A 34 13.44 6.29 -12.55
N SER A 35 12.65 5.34 -13.02
CA SER A 35 11.80 5.62 -14.16
C SER A 35 10.60 6.40 -13.64
N ASN A 36 10.70 7.73 -13.58
CA ASN A 36 9.59 8.64 -13.25
C ASN A 36 8.37 8.41 -14.16
N ASN A 37 8.55 7.69 -15.26
CA ASN A 37 7.49 7.29 -16.15
C ASN A 37 6.60 6.16 -15.59
N ILE A 38 7.11 5.34 -14.65
CA ILE A 38 6.36 4.22 -14.06
C ILE A 38 5.88 4.57 -12.66
N ARG A 39 6.70 5.26 -11.88
CA ARG A 39 6.38 5.64 -10.51
C ARG A 39 6.99 6.98 -10.15
N SER A 40 6.15 7.88 -9.67
CA SER A 40 6.54 9.13 -9.02
C SER A 40 5.84 9.16 -7.66
N THR A 41 6.59 8.99 -6.58
CA THR A 41 6.07 9.08 -5.21
C THR A 41 7.21 9.14 -4.22
N LYS A 42 7.02 9.83 -3.12
CA LYS A 42 7.96 9.84 -2.00
C LYS A 42 7.51 8.87 -0.92
N ILE A 43 8.46 8.16 -0.34
CA ILE A 43 8.18 7.14 0.66
C ILE A 43 9.06 7.27 1.89
N SER A 44 8.54 6.80 3.02
CA SER A 44 9.33 6.42 4.19
C SER A 44 8.84 5.07 4.73
N TRP A 45 9.64 4.44 5.59
CA TRP A 45 9.35 3.11 6.10
C TRP A 45 8.92 3.16 7.57
N ILE A 46 7.72 2.68 7.86
CA ILE A 46 7.20 2.58 9.23
C ILE A 46 7.75 1.33 9.88
N MET A 47 8.54 1.53 10.95
CA MET A 47 9.12 0.47 11.78
C MET A 47 8.48 0.43 13.18
N ASP A 48 7.50 1.28 13.46
CA ASP A 48 6.82 1.31 14.75
C ASP A 48 6.11 -0.01 15.03
N LYS A 49 6.49 -0.66 16.12
CA LYS A 49 6.04 -2.00 16.48
C LYS A 49 4.52 -2.06 16.73
N THR A 50 3.95 -1.02 17.30
CA THR A 50 2.50 -0.97 17.60
C THR A 50 1.72 -0.90 16.31
N ILE A 51 2.10 -0.03 15.37
CA ILE A 51 1.47 0.09 14.05
C ILE A 51 1.60 -1.22 13.29
N LEU A 52 2.81 -1.79 13.24
CA LEU A 52 3.07 -3.03 12.51
C LEU A 52 2.22 -4.20 13.03
N LEU A 53 2.18 -4.41 14.35
CA LEU A 53 1.45 -5.55 14.94
C LEU A 53 -0.06 -5.38 14.82
N THR A 54 -0.58 -4.17 15.06
CA THR A 54 -2.02 -3.90 14.94
C THR A 54 -2.54 -4.21 13.53
N LEU A 55 -1.82 -3.77 12.50
CA LEU A 55 -2.24 -4.03 11.12
C LEU A 55 -1.96 -5.46 10.68
N LYS A 56 -0.89 -6.09 11.17
CA LYS A 56 -0.64 -7.53 10.94
C LYS A 56 -1.79 -8.38 11.44
N ASP A 57 -2.23 -8.18 12.68
CA ASP A 57 -3.32 -8.96 13.27
C ASP A 57 -4.61 -8.80 12.46
N LYS A 58 -4.93 -7.58 12.05
CA LYS A 58 -6.06 -7.30 11.17
C LYS A 58 -5.94 -8.01 9.81
N MET A 59 -4.76 -8.05 9.22
CA MET A 59 -4.51 -8.74 7.94
C MET A 59 -4.64 -10.26 8.08
N LEU A 60 -4.20 -10.85 9.19
CA LEU A 60 -4.38 -12.28 9.46
C LEU A 60 -5.85 -12.65 9.65
N GLU A 61 -6.63 -11.82 10.33
CA GLU A 61 -8.09 -11.98 10.44
C GLU A 61 -8.77 -11.94 9.06
N ILE A 62 -8.39 -10.98 8.21
CA ILE A 62 -8.92 -10.86 6.85
C ILE A 62 -8.57 -12.08 6.01
N ASN A 63 -7.32 -12.53 6.04
CA ASN A 63 -6.86 -13.73 5.35
C ASN A 63 -7.76 -14.93 5.66
N LYS A 64 -8.08 -15.12 6.93
CA LYS A 64 -8.98 -16.18 7.40
C LYS A 64 -10.44 -15.95 7.00
N SER A 65 -10.97 -14.74 7.24
CA SER A 65 -12.39 -14.43 6.97
C SER A 65 -12.77 -14.41 5.50
N LYS A 66 -11.81 -14.15 4.60
CA LYS A 66 -11.99 -14.20 3.15
C LYS A 66 -11.68 -15.58 2.55
N ASN A 67 -11.36 -16.57 3.39
CA ASN A 67 -10.96 -17.91 2.97
C ASN A 67 -9.77 -17.92 1.99
N TRP A 68 -8.90 -16.91 2.04
CA TRP A 68 -7.69 -16.92 1.23
C TRP A 68 -6.70 -17.97 1.73
N ASN A 69 -6.62 -18.14 3.06
CA ASN A 69 -5.82 -19.15 3.73
C ASN A 69 -4.35 -19.19 3.28
N TYR A 70 -3.79 -18.04 2.92
CA TYR A 70 -2.36 -17.93 2.64
C TYR A 70 -1.55 -18.29 3.89
N ASP A 71 -0.49 -19.04 3.71
CA ASP A 71 0.51 -19.25 4.77
C ASP A 71 1.33 -17.96 4.93
N VAL A 72 0.94 -17.15 5.92
CA VAL A 72 1.59 -15.87 6.23
C VAL A 72 2.59 -16.10 7.37
N THR A 73 3.87 -16.03 7.06
CA THR A 73 4.96 -16.25 8.02
C THR A 73 5.65 -14.97 8.48
N ASP A 74 5.51 -13.87 7.70
CA ASP A 74 6.25 -12.63 7.96
C ASP A 74 5.53 -11.41 7.39
N MET A 75 6.10 -10.23 7.61
CA MET A 75 5.67 -8.97 6.98
C MET A 75 6.87 -8.08 6.71
N PHE A 76 6.74 -7.20 5.73
CA PHE A 76 7.67 -6.08 5.54
C PHE A 76 7.34 -4.92 6.47
N PRO A 77 8.32 -4.03 6.76
CA PRO A 77 8.01 -2.68 7.20
C PRO A 77 6.99 -2.03 6.26
N PHE A 78 6.05 -1.26 6.80
CA PHE A 78 5.03 -0.65 5.98
C PHE A 78 5.53 0.64 5.33
N GLN A 79 5.10 0.88 4.11
CA GLN A 79 5.51 2.02 3.32
C GLN A 79 4.52 3.17 3.48
N TYR A 80 4.95 4.25 4.14
CA TYR A 80 4.25 5.52 4.14
C TYR A 80 4.51 6.22 2.81
N SER A 81 3.48 6.44 2.01
CA SER A 81 3.58 6.93 0.64
C SER A 81 2.91 8.29 0.49
N VAL A 82 3.61 9.23 -0.12
CA VAL A 82 3.14 10.60 -0.36
C VAL A 82 3.16 10.86 -1.86
N TYR A 83 1.99 11.16 -2.43
CA TYR A 83 1.80 11.50 -3.83
C TYR A 83 1.37 12.96 -3.93
N HIS A 84 2.17 13.79 -4.57
CA HIS A 84 1.84 15.17 -4.92
C HIS A 84 1.09 15.23 -6.26
N GLU A 85 0.71 16.41 -6.71
CA GLU A 85 0.09 16.59 -8.02
C GLU A 85 0.95 15.98 -9.14
N ASN A 86 0.30 15.24 -10.05
CA ASN A 86 0.87 14.43 -11.12
C ASN A 86 1.63 13.17 -10.69
N ASP A 87 1.86 12.96 -9.40
CA ASP A 87 2.45 11.71 -8.92
C ASP A 87 1.48 10.54 -9.14
N HIS A 88 2.04 9.40 -9.47
CA HIS A 88 1.32 8.18 -9.84
C HIS A 88 2.18 6.94 -9.61
N TYR A 89 1.56 5.78 -9.75
CA TYR A 89 2.24 4.49 -9.88
C TYR A 89 1.50 3.66 -10.91
N ASP A 90 2.14 3.40 -12.04
CA ASP A 90 1.53 2.71 -13.17
C ASP A 90 1.29 1.22 -12.88
N TRP A 91 0.68 0.52 -13.84
CA TRP A 91 0.28 -0.88 -13.73
C TRP A 91 1.43 -1.77 -13.27
N HIS A 92 1.21 -2.50 -12.18
CA HIS A 92 2.18 -3.42 -11.60
C HIS A 92 1.49 -4.50 -10.75
N VAL A 93 2.24 -5.53 -10.43
CA VAL A 93 1.92 -6.54 -9.42
C VAL A 93 2.91 -6.42 -8.27
N ASP A 94 2.49 -6.77 -7.07
CA ASP A 94 3.34 -6.73 -5.88
C ASP A 94 4.15 -8.00 -5.65
N THR A 95 3.82 -9.10 -6.34
CA THR A 95 4.54 -10.38 -6.29
C THR A 95 5.92 -10.30 -6.96
N GLY A 96 6.77 -11.30 -6.72
CA GLY A 96 8.02 -11.48 -7.48
C GLY A 96 9.21 -10.65 -6.99
N SER A 97 9.22 -10.21 -5.75
CA SER A 97 10.36 -9.51 -5.18
C SER A 97 11.56 -10.45 -4.97
N ALA A 98 12.59 -10.31 -5.80
CA ALA A 98 13.84 -11.09 -5.77
C ALA A 98 14.65 -10.97 -4.45
N TYR A 99 14.25 -10.03 -3.55
CA TYR A 99 14.94 -9.79 -2.27
C TYR A 99 14.58 -10.75 -1.17
N LEU A 100 13.56 -11.58 -1.37
CA LEU A 100 12.87 -12.27 -0.29
C LEU A 100 13.22 -13.75 -0.20
N LYS A 101 14.45 -14.13 -0.46
CA LYS A 101 14.94 -15.52 -0.32
C LYS A 101 13.85 -16.51 0.11
N GLN A 102 13.20 -17.21 -0.83
CA GLN A 102 12.16 -18.22 -0.60
C GLN A 102 10.83 -17.70 0.01
N LYS A 103 10.62 -16.39 0.02
CA LYS A 103 9.35 -15.77 0.42
C LYS A 103 8.86 -14.84 -0.67
N GLU A 104 7.56 -14.75 -0.81
CA GLU A 104 6.92 -13.77 -1.68
C GLU A 104 5.80 -13.01 -0.96
N ARG A 105 5.39 -11.89 -1.52
CA ARG A 105 4.23 -11.14 -1.04
C ARG A 105 2.95 -11.91 -1.39
N LYS A 106 2.17 -12.27 -0.38
CA LYS A 106 0.90 -13.00 -0.53
C LYS A 106 -0.29 -12.04 -0.52
N ILE A 107 -0.29 -11.11 0.42
CA ILE A 107 -1.38 -10.17 0.60
C ILE A 107 -0.80 -8.76 0.65
N SER A 108 -1.39 -7.87 -0.15
CA SER A 108 -1.13 -6.43 -0.12
C SER A 108 -2.29 -5.70 0.55
N PHE A 109 -1.99 -4.56 1.18
CA PHE A 109 -3.03 -3.62 1.58
C PHE A 109 -2.62 -2.18 1.28
N SER A 110 -3.62 -1.32 1.10
CA SER A 110 -3.49 0.12 1.04
C SER A 110 -4.51 0.75 1.98
N LEU A 111 -4.04 1.51 2.97
CA LEU A 111 -4.84 2.27 3.92
C LEU A 111 -4.75 3.76 3.57
N ILE A 112 -5.87 4.42 3.36
CA ILE A 112 -5.93 5.84 3.01
C ILE A 112 -5.86 6.67 4.29
N LEU A 113 -4.92 7.62 4.33
CA LEU A 113 -4.63 8.41 5.54
C LEU A 113 -5.20 9.82 5.51
N ASN A 114 -5.67 10.31 4.34
CA ASN A 114 -6.30 11.62 4.19
C ASN A 114 -7.31 11.62 3.04
N ASP A 115 -8.09 12.69 2.94
CA ASP A 115 -9.18 12.86 1.95
C ASP A 115 -9.18 14.23 1.25
N ASN A 116 -8.20 15.09 1.54
CA ASN A 116 -8.10 16.44 0.97
C ASN A 116 -7.29 16.46 -0.35
N TYR A 117 -7.65 15.58 -1.28
CA TYR A 117 -7.04 15.49 -2.61
C TYR A 117 -8.10 15.06 -3.65
N LYS A 118 -7.75 15.15 -4.94
CA LYS A 118 -8.54 14.66 -6.08
C LYS A 118 -7.66 13.83 -7.01
N GLY A 119 -8.25 12.84 -7.67
CA GLY A 119 -7.49 11.85 -8.44
C GLY A 119 -6.80 10.84 -7.53
N GLY A 120 -5.78 10.16 -8.00
CA GLY A 120 -5.02 9.19 -7.22
C GLY A 120 -5.81 7.95 -6.82
N GLU A 121 -6.87 7.59 -7.56
CA GLU A 121 -7.65 6.40 -7.29
C GLU A 121 -6.77 5.13 -7.43
N LEU A 122 -6.98 4.19 -6.52
CA LEU A 122 -6.46 2.83 -6.67
C LEU A 122 -7.34 2.10 -7.67
N GLU A 123 -6.75 1.58 -8.73
CA GLU A 123 -7.45 0.91 -9.81
C GLU A 123 -6.88 -0.48 -10.04
N PHE A 124 -7.76 -1.46 -10.23
CA PHE A 124 -7.41 -2.84 -10.54
C PHE A 124 -7.73 -3.15 -11.98
N LYS A 125 -6.83 -3.91 -12.61
CA LYS A 125 -7.04 -4.39 -13.97
C LYS A 125 -8.07 -5.49 -13.99
N ASN A 126 -8.99 -5.40 -14.92
CA ASN A 126 -10.01 -6.41 -15.19
C ASN A 126 -10.16 -6.57 -16.71
N SER A 127 -10.63 -7.74 -17.16
CA SER A 127 -10.72 -8.07 -18.60
C SER A 127 -11.64 -7.13 -19.37
N ASP A 128 -12.75 -6.74 -18.78
CA ASP A 128 -13.79 -5.96 -19.46
C ASP A 128 -13.65 -4.45 -19.20
N GLU A 129 -13.59 -4.08 -17.94
CA GLU A 129 -13.44 -2.70 -17.50
C GLU A 129 -12.64 -2.65 -16.21
N ASN A 130 -11.65 -1.75 -16.13
CA ASN A 130 -10.84 -1.57 -14.94
C ASN A 130 -11.69 -1.08 -13.76
N ILE A 131 -11.42 -1.62 -12.58
CA ILE A 131 -12.16 -1.32 -11.37
C ILE A 131 -11.45 -0.19 -10.61
N SER A 132 -11.99 1.01 -10.69
CA SER A 132 -11.53 2.17 -9.92
C SER A 132 -12.24 2.24 -8.57
N LEU A 133 -11.49 2.40 -7.48
CA LEU A 133 -12.03 2.38 -6.13
C LEU A 133 -12.22 3.80 -5.59
N ASP A 134 -13.43 4.07 -5.09
CA ASP A 134 -13.73 5.27 -4.31
C ASP A 134 -13.45 5.02 -2.83
N LEU A 135 -12.36 5.61 -2.33
CA LEU A 135 -11.81 5.39 -0.99
C LEU A 135 -11.73 6.70 -0.23
N ASN A 136 -12.19 6.66 1.01
CA ASN A 136 -12.10 7.77 1.94
C ASN A 136 -10.99 7.53 2.98
N LYS A 137 -10.62 8.57 3.71
CA LYS A 137 -9.72 8.46 4.87
C LYS A 137 -10.21 7.37 5.82
N GLY A 138 -9.31 6.50 6.24
CA GLY A 138 -9.60 5.35 7.11
C GLY A 138 -10.04 4.08 6.40
N ASP A 139 -10.33 4.14 5.09
CA ASP A 139 -10.65 2.95 4.30
C ASP A 139 -9.38 2.16 3.99
N MET A 140 -9.47 0.83 4.11
CA MET A 140 -8.39 -0.08 3.77
C MET A 140 -8.83 -1.06 2.68
N VAL A 141 -8.05 -1.15 1.64
CA VAL A 141 -8.18 -2.18 0.60
C VAL A 141 -7.16 -3.27 0.87
N THR A 142 -7.61 -4.52 0.81
CA THR A 142 -6.76 -5.70 0.94
C THR A 142 -6.98 -6.60 -0.27
N PHE A 143 -5.91 -7.14 -0.82
CA PHE A 143 -5.98 -7.92 -2.03
C PHE A 143 -4.79 -8.88 -2.15
N PRO A 144 -4.95 -10.01 -2.89
CA PRO A 144 -3.83 -10.87 -3.26
C PRO A 144 -2.78 -10.10 -4.06
N SER A 145 -1.52 -10.24 -3.67
CA SER A 145 -0.41 -9.43 -4.22
C SER A 145 -0.15 -9.63 -5.71
N PHE A 146 -0.71 -10.67 -6.32
CA PHE A 146 -0.61 -10.92 -7.77
C PHE A 146 -1.59 -10.11 -8.62
N LEU A 147 -2.57 -9.43 -8.01
CA LEU A 147 -3.53 -8.61 -8.78
C LEU A 147 -2.84 -7.38 -9.35
N GLU A 148 -2.98 -7.21 -10.66
CA GLU A 148 -2.42 -6.05 -11.37
C GLU A 148 -3.24 -4.79 -11.02
N HIS A 149 -2.54 -3.77 -10.53
CA HIS A 149 -3.15 -2.54 -10.04
C HIS A 149 -2.28 -1.33 -10.31
N ARG A 150 -2.87 -0.15 -10.16
CA ARG A 150 -2.15 1.13 -10.27
C ARG A 150 -2.72 2.19 -9.32
N VAL A 151 -1.95 3.24 -9.07
CA VAL A 151 -2.43 4.50 -8.51
C VAL A 151 -2.46 5.53 -9.63
N LYS A 152 -3.65 6.04 -9.97
CA LYS A 152 -3.83 7.06 -10.99
C LYS A 152 -3.15 8.37 -10.59
N PRO A 153 -2.86 9.26 -11.53
CA PRO A 153 -2.29 10.56 -11.20
C PRO A 153 -3.15 11.34 -10.21
N VAL A 154 -2.52 11.94 -9.20
CA VAL A 154 -3.17 12.91 -8.32
C VAL A 154 -3.41 14.19 -9.11
N LEU A 155 -4.65 14.65 -9.17
CA LEU A 155 -5.04 15.82 -9.95
C LEU A 155 -4.96 17.12 -9.15
N ASN A 156 -5.11 17.05 -7.84
CA ASN A 156 -5.01 18.20 -6.95
C ASN A 156 -4.76 17.75 -5.51
N GLY A 157 -3.97 18.51 -4.78
CA GLY A 157 -3.64 18.24 -3.38
C GLY A 157 -2.55 17.18 -3.20
N THR A 158 -2.55 16.52 -2.05
CA THR A 158 -1.55 15.50 -1.70
C THR A 158 -2.26 14.26 -1.16
N ARG A 159 -2.08 13.12 -1.81
CA ARG A 159 -2.59 11.83 -1.36
C ARG A 159 -1.58 11.14 -0.46
N ILE A 160 -2.02 10.71 0.71
CA ILE A 160 -1.19 9.99 1.68
C ILE A 160 -1.80 8.62 1.96
N SER A 161 -0.99 7.57 1.88
CA SER A 161 -1.42 6.20 2.17
C SER A 161 -0.33 5.41 2.88
N LEU A 162 -0.76 4.38 3.62
CA LEU A 162 0.11 3.35 4.14
C LEU A 162 -0.09 2.07 3.34
N VAL A 163 1.00 1.53 2.81
CA VAL A 163 1.00 0.29 2.03
C VAL A 163 1.81 -0.76 2.76
N GLY A 164 1.33 -1.98 2.77
CA GLY A 164 2.07 -3.07 3.41
C GLY A 164 1.82 -4.42 2.75
N TRP A 165 2.72 -5.35 3.07
CA TRP A 165 2.73 -6.68 2.46
C TRP A 165 2.93 -7.75 3.52
N MET A 166 2.06 -8.77 3.47
CA MET A 166 2.22 -10.01 4.21
C MET A 166 2.96 -11.02 3.35
N LEU A 167 3.93 -11.67 3.95
CA LEU A 167 4.85 -12.60 3.28
C LEU A 167 4.54 -14.04 3.65
N GLY A 168 4.75 -14.94 2.70
CA GLY A 168 4.70 -16.38 2.90
C GLY A 168 5.68 -17.12 1.99
N PRO A 169 5.77 -18.46 2.09
CA PRO A 169 6.62 -19.26 1.23
C PRO A 169 6.28 -19.07 -0.26
N CYS A 170 7.27 -19.22 -1.12
CA CYS A 170 7.07 -19.25 -2.58
C CYS A 170 6.24 -20.47 -3.00
#